data_97030dbfa714d4b3b1146ae8790795a1
#
_entry.id   97030dbfa714d4b3b1146ae8790795a1
#
_cell.length_a   1.000
_cell.length_b   1.000
_cell.length_c   1.000
_cell.angle_alpha   90.00
_cell.angle_beta   90.00
_cell.angle_gamma   90.00
#
_symmetry.space_group_name_H-M   'P 1'
#
loop_
_entity.id
_entity.type
_entity.pdbx_description
1 polymer ?
#
loop_
_entity_poly.entity_id
_entity_poly.type
_entity_poly.pdbx_seq_one_letter_code
_entity_poly.pdbx_strand_id
1 'polypeptide(L)'
;MRRFLFTLFLTLFISNSYSQVESSSRKIDIAPPKKSVKIPPVIKNNPNSFTFKKIEKSEDKKGFMIPDKEYYLNPGDNYLKRLNKEKEKNPNNYTGDAYLGDVKTISDTANIVCRDFEYVDGDRVSILVNDEVIVQNLTLNSSFRGINLKLKEGFNKIDFIALNQGESGPNTAELRIYDDNDVLLSANQWNLATGAKATLIIVKQ
;
A
#
# COMPACT_ATOMS: atom_id res chain seq x y z
N MET A 1 -39.71 49.99 -16.39
CA MET A 1 -38.64 49.62 -17.32
C MET A 1 -37.47 48.88 -16.64
N ARG A 2 -37.09 49.15 -15.39
CA ARG A 2 -35.94 48.52 -14.72
C ARG A 2 -36.16 47.03 -14.35
N ARG A 3 -37.38 46.58 -14.16
CA ARG A 3 -37.70 45.17 -13.79
C ARG A 3 -37.76 44.22 -15.02
N PHE A 4 -37.98 44.73 -16.20
CA PHE A 4 -37.99 43.98 -17.47
C PHE A 4 -36.60 43.63 -17.97
N LEU A 5 -35.61 44.46 -17.67
CA LEU A 5 -34.20 44.23 -18.02
C LEU A 5 -33.55 43.10 -17.20
N PHE A 6 -34.02 42.91 -15.96
CA PHE A 6 -33.47 41.88 -15.07
C PHE A 6 -33.96 40.46 -15.46
N THR A 7 -35.18 40.35 -15.93
CA THR A 7 -35.73 39.06 -16.38
C THR A 7 -35.17 38.64 -17.75
N LEU A 8 -34.84 39.58 -18.63
CA LEU A 8 -34.21 39.32 -19.92
C LEU A 8 -32.75 38.86 -19.73
N PHE A 9 -32.02 39.35 -18.70
CA PHE A 9 -30.67 38.95 -18.42
C PHE A 9 -30.58 37.54 -17.78
N LEU A 10 -31.64 37.15 -17.03
CA LEU A 10 -31.70 35.84 -16.39
C LEU A 10 -31.98 34.70 -17.39
N THR A 11 -32.71 35.00 -18.47
CA THR A 11 -33.05 34.01 -19.52
C THR A 11 -31.88 33.73 -20.50
N LEU A 12 -30.91 34.64 -20.60
CA LEU A 12 -29.72 34.51 -21.45
C LEU A 12 -28.64 33.62 -20.83
N PHE A 13 -28.73 33.33 -19.52
CA PHE A 13 -27.74 32.48 -18.84
C PHE A 13 -28.07 30.98 -18.81
N ILE A 14 -29.26 30.57 -19.28
CA ILE A 14 -29.72 29.18 -19.20
C ILE A 14 -29.42 28.36 -20.47
N SER A 15 -28.88 28.95 -21.53
CA SER A 15 -28.78 28.32 -22.84
C SER A 15 -27.42 27.76 -23.25
N ASN A 16 -26.44 27.60 -22.33
CA ASN A 16 -25.12 27.04 -22.69
C ASN A 16 -24.63 25.96 -21.73
N SER A 17 -25.33 24.83 -21.69
CA SER A 17 -24.78 23.63 -21.00
C SER A 17 -25.30 22.34 -21.64
N TYR A 18 -25.07 22.15 -22.92
CA TYR A 18 -25.08 20.83 -23.54
C TYR A 18 -23.73 20.63 -24.22
N SER A 19 -22.75 20.25 -23.45
CA SER A 19 -21.53 19.61 -23.98
C SER A 19 -21.86 18.15 -24.25
N GLN A 20 -22.06 17.78 -25.48
CA GLN A 20 -22.11 16.39 -25.91
C GLN A 20 -20.69 15.83 -25.82
N VAL A 21 -20.46 14.93 -24.87
CA VAL A 21 -19.27 14.08 -24.89
C VAL A 21 -19.50 13.03 -25.98
N GLU A 22 -18.92 13.25 -27.15
CA GLU A 22 -18.75 12.18 -28.13
C GLU A 22 -17.79 11.13 -27.56
N SER A 23 -18.32 10.00 -27.12
CA SER A 23 -17.55 8.81 -26.81
C SER A 23 -17.09 8.18 -28.13
N SER A 24 -15.92 8.58 -28.63
CA SER A 24 -15.25 7.85 -29.70
C SER A 24 -14.74 6.53 -29.14
N SER A 25 -15.53 5.46 -29.25
CA SER A 25 -15.08 4.10 -29.04
C SER A 25 -14.04 3.76 -30.13
N ARG A 26 -12.76 3.93 -29.81
CA ARG A 26 -11.67 3.40 -30.64
C ARG A 26 -11.75 1.88 -30.57
N LYS A 27 -12.18 1.24 -31.66
CA LYS A 27 -11.99 -0.20 -31.85
C LYS A 27 -10.49 -0.45 -31.90
N ILE A 28 -9.97 -1.12 -30.88
CA ILE A 28 -8.59 -1.62 -30.88
C ILE A 28 -8.63 -2.89 -31.74
N ASP A 29 -8.13 -2.80 -32.97
CA ASP A 29 -7.87 -3.97 -33.81
C ASP A 29 -6.64 -4.70 -33.23
N ILE A 30 -6.90 -5.75 -32.45
CA ILE A 30 -5.85 -6.65 -31.98
C ILE A 30 -5.51 -7.59 -33.12
N ALA A 31 -4.43 -7.27 -33.84
CA ALA A 31 -3.91 -8.18 -34.85
C ALA A 31 -3.52 -9.52 -34.22
N PRO A 32 -3.90 -10.67 -34.78
CA PRO A 32 -3.53 -11.98 -34.24
C PRO A 32 -2.01 -12.13 -34.24
N PRO A 33 -1.42 -12.83 -33.25
CA PRO A 33 0.03 -13.00 -33.15
C PRO A 33 0.59 -13.71 -34.36
N LYS A 34 1.53 -13.09 -35.05
CA LYS A 34 2.14 -13.57 -36.32
C LYS A 34 3.08 -14.77 -36.16
N LYS A 35 3.20 -15.38 -34.99
CA LYS A 35 4.03 -16.57 -34.79
C LYS A 35 3.25 -17.64 -34.08
N SER A 36 2.99 -18.75 -34.79
CA SER A 36 2.56 -19.99 -34.18
C SER A 36 3.66 -20.48 -33.22
N VAL A 37 3.36 -20.59 -31.95
CA VAL A 37 4.24 -21.25 -30.99
C VAL A 37 4.27 -22.72 -31.40
N LYS A 38 5.40 -23.23 -31.92
CA LYS A 38 5.62 -24.64 -32.12
C LYS A 38 5.66 -25.31 -30.75
N ILE A 39 4.57 -25.94 -30.38
CA ILE A 39 4.54 -26.80 -29.20
C ILE A 39 5.49 -27.96 -29.46
N PRO A 40 6.51 -28.20 -28.61
CA PRO A 40 7.37 -29.36 -28.78
C PRO A 40 6.51 -30.64 -28.69
N PRO A 41 6.83 -31.71 -29.45
CA PRO A 41 6.02 -32.93 -29.44
C PRO A 41 5.98 -33.52 -28.04
N VAL A 42 4.78 -33.80 -27.59
CA VAL A 42 4.56 -34.53 -26.32
C VAL A 42 5.25 -35.89 -26.46
N ILE A 43 6.31 -36.10 -25.71
CA ILE A 43 6.98 -37.38 -25.57
C ILE A 43 5.96 -38.32 -24.89
N LYS A 44 5.33 -39.21 -25.66
CA LYS A 44 4.52 -40.28 -25.09
C LYS A 44 5.48 -41.19 -24.36
N ASN A 45 5.55 -41.10 -23.07
CA ASN A 45 6.27 -42.06 -22.22
C ASN A 45 5.63 -43.41 -22.38
N ASN A 46 6.36 -44.30 -23.05
CA ASN A 46 6.00 -45.71 -23.14
C ASN A 46 6.29 -46.36 -21.77
N PRO A 47 5.28 -46.89 -21.04
CA PRO A 47 5.47 -47.37 -19.67
C PRO A 47 6.33 -48.64 -19.53
N ASN A 48 6.85 -49.18 -20.63
CA ASN A 48 7.56 -50.47 -20.61
C ASN A 48 9.06 -50.42 -20.96
N SER A 49 9.74 -49.29 -20.85
CA SER A 49 11.17 -49.20 -21.17
C SER A 49 12.05 -48.63 -20.04
N PHE A 50 11.76 -48.96 -18.78
CA PHE A 50 12.75 -48.77 -17.71
C PHE A 50 13.64 -50.01 -17.61
N THR A 51 14.67 -50.08 -18.46
CA THR A 51 15.79 -50.99 -18.23
C THR A 51 16.76 -50.30 -17.27
N PHE A 52 16.77 -50.79 -16.03
CA PHE A 52 17.82 -50.40 -15.08
C PHE A 52 19.15 -50.98 -15.59
N LYS A 53 20.07 -50.11 -16.06
CA LYS A 53 21.46 -50.49 -16.25
C LYS A 53 22.03 -50.82 -14.87
N LYS A 54 22.40 -52.10 -14.66
CA LYS A 54 23.12 -52.53 -13.47
C LYS A 54 24.43 -51.75 -13.39
N ILE A 55 24.52 -50.83 -12.43
CA ILE A 55 25.77 -50.09 -12.15
C ILE A 55 26.70 -51.09 -11.47
N GLU A 56 27.76 -51.50 -12.14
CA GLU A 56 28.84 -52.28 -11.53
C GLU A 56 29.52 -51.37 -10.49
N LYS A 57 29.63 -51.90 -9.26
CA LYS A 57 30.32 -51.29 -8.15
C LYS A 57 31.79 -51.03 -8.52
N SER A 58 32.16 -49.81 -8.82
CA SER A 58 33.53 -49.37 -8.70
C SER A 58 33.80 -49.11 -7.22
N GLU A 59 34.75 -49.89 -6.66
CA GLU A 59 35.23 -49.71 -5.29
C GLU A 59 36.21 -48.51 -5.27
N ASP A 60 35.66 -47.29 -5.23
CA ASP A 60 36.39 -46.13 -4.76
C ASP A 60 35.73 -45.61 -3.50
N LYS A 61 36.31 -45.98 -2.38
CA LYS A 61 35.97 -45.55 -1.02
C LYS A 61 36.29 -44.06 -0.84
N LYS A 62 35.50 -43.16 -1.43
CA LYS A 62 35.27 -41.83 -0.88
C LYS A 62 33.92 -41.85 -0.24
N GLY A 63 33.90 -41.96 1.08
CA GLY A 63 32.68 -41.92 1.86
C GLY A 63 31.86 -40.70 1.46
N PHE A 64 30.64 -40.91 0.96
CA PHE A 64 29.66 -39.88 0.77
C PHE A 64 29.33 -39.35 2.16
N MET A 65 29.94 -38.22 2.56
CA MET A 65 29.54 -37.51 3.76
C MET A 65 28.14 -36.94 3.50
N ILE A 66 27.15 -37.55 4.10
CA ILE A 66 25.82 -36.91 4.25
C ILE A 66 26.07 -35.75 5.20
N PRO A 67 25.84 -34.48 4.76
CA PRO A 67 25.94 -33.37 5.70
C PRO A 67 24.89 -33.56 6.79
N ASP A 68 25.29 -33.55 8.04
CA ASP A 68 24.39 -33.71 9.22
C ASP A 68 23.31 -32.62 9.38
N LYS A 69 23.23 -31.72 8.46
CA LYS A 69 22.16 -30.71 8.35
C LYS A 69 21.55 -30.76 6.94
N GLU A 70 20.36 -31.35 6.86
CA GLU A 70 19.52 -31.14 5.69
C GLU A 70 19.18 -29.64 5.62
N TYR A 71 19.83 -28.92 4.69
CA TYR A 71 19.45 -27.56 4.35
C TYR A 71 18.18 -27.64 3.51
N TYR A 72 17.05 -27.60 4.18
CA TYR A 72 15.79 -27.34 3.50
C TYR A 72 15.81 -25.89 3.02
N LEU A 73 15.96 -25.69 1.73
CA LEU A 73 15.72 -24.39 1.09
C LEU A 73 14.25 -24.05 1.29
N ASN A 74 13.96 -23.17 2.26
CA ASN A 74 12.62 -22.65 2.43
C ASN A 74 12.27 -21.81 1.19
N PRO A 75 11.28 -22.20 0.36
CA PRO A 75 10.91 -21.43 -0.83
C PRO A 75 10.56 -19.97 -0.51
N GLY A 76 10.10 -19.71 0.73
CA GLY A 76 9.79 -18.38 1.23
C GLY A 76 11.00 -17.46 1.35
N ASP A 77 12.22 -18.00 1.59
CA ASP A 77 13.41 -17.16 1.76
C ASP A 77 13.80 -16.39 0.51
N ASN A 78 13.60 -17.00 -0.67
CA ASN A 78 13.82 -16.32 -1.94
C ASN A 78 12.77 -15.23 -2.20
N TYR A 79 11.53 -15.45 -1.75
CA TYR A 79 10.46 -14.46 -1.84
C TYR A 79 10.73 -13.28 -0.90
N LEU A 80 11.08 -13.54 0.34
CA LEU A 80 11.48 -12.52 1.32
C LEU A 80 12.66 -11.68 0.84
N LYS A 81 13.69 -12.31 0.24
CA LYS A 81 14.83 -11.59 -0.34
C LYS A 81 14.41 -10.66 -1.49
N ARG A 82 13.45 -11.09 -2.33
CA ARG A 82 12.92 -10.22 -3.41
C ARG A 82 12.15 -9.04 -2.85
N LEU A 83 11.25 -9.27 -1.89
CA LEU A 83 10.48 -8.19 -1.24
C LEU A 83 11.39 -7.16 -0.57
N ASN A 84 12.40 -7.62 0.19
CA ASN A 84 13.36 -6.72 0.83
C ASN A 84 14.17 -5.94 -0.20
N LYS A 85 14.56 -6.57 -1.31
CA LYS A 85 15.30 -5.91 -2.39
C LYS A 85 14.45 -4.89 -3.15
N GLU A 86 13.15 -5.13 -3.32
CA GLU A 86 12.20 -4.15 -3.89
C GLU A 86 11.99 -2.98 -2.96
N LYS A 87 11.83 -3.24 -1.66
CA LYS A 87 11.75 -2.21 -0.63
C LYS A 87 13.01 -1.32 -0.57
N GLU A 88 14.21 -1.93 -0.69
CA GLU A 88 15.48 -1.19 -0.75
C GLU A 88 15.62 -0.35 -2.01
N LYS A 89 15.13 -0.83 -3.16
CA LYS A 89 15.22 -0.12 -4.45
C LYS A 89 14.22 1.03 -4.57
N ASN A 90 13.02 0.87 -4.04
CA ASN A 90 11.94 1.85 -4.14
C ASN A 90 11.21 1.95 -2.78
N PRO A 91 11.81 2.57 -1.77
CA PRO A 91 11.19 2.70 -0.46
C PRO A 91 9.84 3.44 -0.53
N ASN A 92 9.68 4.35 -1.50
CA ASN A 92 8.44 5.10 -1.71
C ASN A 92 7.30 4.26 -2.34
N ASN A 93 7.62 3.13 -2.97
CA ASN A 93 6.62 2.21 -3.54
C ASN A 93 6.26 1.05 -2.59
N TYR A 94 6.80 1.03 -1.39
CA TYR A 94 6.44 0.03 -0.41
C TYR A 94 5.09 0.39 0.24
N THR A 95 4.12 -0.47 0.08
CA THR A 95 2.74 -0.25 0.51
C THR A 95 2.30 -1.14 1.69
N GLY A 96 3.24 -1.90 2.27
CA GLY A 96 3.00 -2.72 3.46
C GLY A 96 2.95 -1.90 4.76
N ASP A 97 2.98 -2.60 5.90
CA ASP A 97 3.03 -1.95 7.21
C ASP A 97 4.25 -1.03 7.34
N ALA A 98 4.02 0.17 7.86
CA ALA A 98 5.04 1.20 8.04
C ALA A 98 5.23 1.51 9.53
N TYR A 99 6.48 1.62 9.96
CA TYR A 99 6.82 2.18 11.25
C TYR A 99 7.26 3.64 11.07
N LEU A 100 6.54 4.56 11.71
CA LEU A 100 6.74 6.01 11.59
C LEU A 100 7.70 6.56 12.64
N GLY A 101 8.23 5.68 13.50
CA GLY A 101 9.17 6.07 14.56
C GLY A 101 8.54 6.24 15.92
N ASP A 102 9.35 6.75 16.85
CA ASP A 102 8.94 7.09 18.21
C ASP A 102 9.27 8.55 18.53
N VAL A 103 8.41 9.15 19.33
CA VAL A 103 8.50 10.54 19.78
C VAL A 103 8.40 10.58 21.29
N LYS A 104 9.23 11.38 21.93
CA LYS A 104 9.19 11.61 23.39
C LYS A 104 8.63 12.99 23.66
N THR A 105 7.75 13.07 24.66
CA THR A 105 7.16 14.34 25.10
C THR A 105 6.88 14.31 26.60
N ILE A 106 6.83 15.47 27.21
CA ILE A 106 6.35 15.69 28.59
C ILE A 106 4.93 16.24 28.62
N SER A 107 4.33 16.47 27.44
CA SER A 107 3.01 17.06 27.28
C SER A 107 1.92 16.09 27.67
N ASP A 108 0.82 16.63 28.25
CA ASP A 108 -0.34 15.83 28.62
C ASP A 108 -1.18 15.40 27.43
N THR A 109 -1.11 16.17 26.34
CA THR A 109 -1.89 15.90 25.13
C THR A 109 -1.00 15.97 23.87
N ALA A 110 -1.44 15.26 22.84
CA ALA A 110 -0.87 15.35 21.50
C ALA A 110 -1.97 15.60 20.46
N ASN A 111 -1.80 16.62 19.64
CA ASN A 111 -2.66 16.86 18.49
C ASN A 111 -2.10 16.10 17.29
N ILE A 112 -2.81 15.05 16.87
CA ILE A 112 -2.42 14.12 15.83
C ILE A 112 -3.30 14.40 14.63
N VAL A 113 -2.71 14.92 13.54
CA VAL A 113 -3.44 15.31 12.34
C VAL A 113 -2.83 14.71 11.09
N CYS A 114 -3.68 14.31 10.16
CA CYS A 114 -3.25 13.78 8.86
C CYS A 114 -4.07 14.38 7.73
N ARG A 115 -3.48 14.37 6.54
CA ARG A 115 -4.11 14.78 5.29
C ARG A 115 -3.63 13.91 4.15
N ASP A 116 -4.38 13.89 3.05
CA ASP A 116 -3.84 13.43 1.78
C ASP A 116 -2.81 14.42 1.26
N PHE A 117 -1.63 13.93 0.86
CA PHE A 117 -0.55 14.80 0.38
C PHE A 117 -0.35 14.74 -1.13
N GLU A 118 -0.87 13.71 -1.80
CA GLU A 118 -0.74 13.57 -3.26
C GLU A 118 -2.01 14.03 -3.98
N TYR A 119 -2.98 13.16 -4.11
CA TYR A 119 -4.21 13.43 -4.84
C TYR A 119 -5.43 12.98 -4.04
N VAL A 120 -6.31 13.93 -3.72
CA VAL A 120 -7.52 13.65 -2.92
C VAL A 120 -8.49 12.82 -3.74
N ASP A 121 -8.44 11.51 -3.58
CA ASP A 121 -9.20 10.52 -4.35
C ASP A 121 -10.10 9.61 -3.49
N GLY A 122 -10.29 9.99 -2.23
CA GLY A 122 -11.19 9.30 -1.32
C GLY A 122 -10.51 8.27 -0.42
N ASP A 123 -9.21 8.42 -0.16
CA ASP A 123 -8.48 7.67 0.85
C ASP A 123 -9.13 7.78 2.23
N ARG A 124 -9.20 6.65 2.94
CA ARG A 124 -9.80 6.56 4.27
C ARG A 124 -8.93 5.73 5.19
N VAL A 125 -8.86 6.16 6.45
CA VAL A 125 -8.13 5.46 7.50
C VAL A 125 -8.98 5.28 8.77
N SER A 126 -8.65 4.24 9.54
CA SER A 126 -9.08 4.10 10.93
C SER A 126 -7.91 4.46 11.84
N ILE A 127 -8.18 5.12 12.96
CA ILE A 127 -7.16 5.47 13.96
C ILE A 127 -7.41 4.68 15.22
N LEU A 128 -6.40 3.93 15.65
CA LEU A 128 -6.39 3.19 16.89
C LEU A 128 -5.35 3.77 17.84
N VAL A 129 -5.68 3.77 19.12
CA VAL A 129 -4.76 4.13 20.20
C VAL A 129 -4.72 2.99 21.21
N ASN A 130 -3.54 2.42 21.41
CA ASN A 130 -3.34 1.26 22.29
C ASN A 130 -4.31 0.11 21.96
N ASP A 131 -4.49 -0.17 20.67
CA ASP A 131 -5.38 -1.19 20.09
C ASP A 131 -6.90 -0.89 20.23
N GLU A 132 -7.27 0.26 20.76
CA GLU A 132 -8.66 0.72 20.83
C GLU A 132 -8.98 1.65 19.66
N VAL A 133 -10.09 1.41 18.95
CA VAL A 133 -10.54 2.23 17.83
C VAL A 133 -11.08 3.55 18.34
N ILE A 134 -10.38 4.65 18.08
CA ILE A 134 -10.78 6.02 18.42
C ILE A 134 -11.54 6.68 17.29
N VAL A 135 -11.07 6.46 16.03
CA VAL A 135 -11.76 6.94 14.83
C VAL A 135 -11.94 5.76 13.89
N GLN A 136 -13.19 5.39 13.66
CA GLN A 136 -13.51 4.23 12.82
C GLN A 136 -13.26 4.50 11.32
N ASN A 137 -13.54 5.72 10.85
CA ASN A 137 -13.45 6.08 9.44
C ASN A 137 -13.18 7.58 9.29
N LEU A 138 -11.94 7.93 8.95
CA LEU A 138 -11.51 9.28 8.62
C LEU A 138 -11.21 9.35 7.12
N THR A 139 -11.96 10.17 6.39
CA THR A 139 -11.62 10.48 4.99
C THR A 139 -10.50 11.52 4.98
N LEU A 140 -9.42 11.18 4.24
CA LEU A 140 -8.30 12.06 4.02
C LEU A 140 -8.66 13.10 2.96
N ASN A 141 -8.37 14.36 3.26
CA ASN A 141 -8.58 15.49 2.37
C ASN A 141 -7.29 16.30 2.25
N SER A 142 -7.28 17.34 1.44
CA SER A 142 -6.15 18.28 1.32
C SER A 142 -5.86 19.05 2.61
N SER A 143 -6.83 19.18 3.52
CA SER A 143 -6.67 19.85 4.81
C SER A 143 -6.43 18.85 5.92
N PHE A 144 -5.56 19.21 6.88
CA PHE A 144 -5.30 18.40 8.06
C PHE A 144 -6.55 18.18 8.90
N ARG A 145 -6.77 16.93 9.30
CA ARG A 145 -7.82 16.49 10.22
C ARG A 145 -7.25 15.43 11.14
N GLY A 146 -7.81 15.31 12.34
CA GLY A 146 -7.33 14.31 13.28
C GLY A 146 -8.00 14.39 14.63
N ILE A 147 -7.22 14.04 15.65
CA ILE A 147 -7.66 13.92 17.03
C ILE A 147 -6.72 14.68 17.98
N ASN A 148 -7.28 15.19 19.05
CA ASN A 148 -6.51 15.60 20.22
C ASN A 148 -6.53 14.44 21.22
N LEU A 149 -5.38 13.82 21.44
CA LEU A 149 -5.22 12.63 22.27
C LEU A 149 -4.66 13.01 23.63
N LYS A 150 -5.36 12.61 24.72
CA LYS A 150 -4.78 12.63 26.07
C LYS A 150 -3.81 11.47 26.20
N LEU A 151 -2.55 11.75 26.49
CA LEU A 151 -1.49 10.76 26.60
C LEU A 151 -1.52 10.08 27.98
N LYS A 152 -1.31 8.77 27.98
CA LYS A 152 -1.01 7.98 29.19
C LYS A 152 0.48 8.02 29.45
N GLU A 153 0.88 7.93 30.71
CA GLU A 153 2.29 7.78 31.08
C GLU A 153 2.93 6.59 30.38
N GLY A 154 4.15 6.76 29.88
CA GLY A 154 4.86 5.75 29.12
C GLY A 154 4.39 5.66 27.66
N PHE A 155 4.21 4.45 27.16
CA PHE A 155 3.99 4.19 25.73
C PHE A 155 2.52 4.40 25.32
N ASN A 156 2.33 5.20 24.27
CA ASN A 156 1.07 5.36 23.55
C ASN A 156 1.30 4.93 22.10
N LYS A 157 0.76 3.79 21.73
CA LYS A 157 0.83 3.26 20.36
C LYS A 157 -0.33 3.82 19.54
N ILE A 158 -0.04 4.44 18.42
CA ILE A 158 -1.02 4.96 17.49
C ILE A 158 -0.88 4.21 16.16
N ASP A 159 -1.94 3.52 15.75
CA ASP A 159 -2.01 2.81 14.47
C ASP A 159 -3.00 3.51 13.54
N PHE A 160 -2.58 3.77 12.31
CA PHE A 160 -3.42 4.23 11.21
C PHE A 160 -3.60 3.07 10.25
N ILE A 161 -4.82 2.54 10.13
CA ILE A 161 -5.13 1.42 9.24
C ILE A 161 -5.77 1.96 7.96
N ALA A 162 -5.17 1.68 6.81
CA ALA A 162 -5.75 2.03 5.51
C ALA A 162 -7.01 1.21 5.24
N LEU A 163 -8.15 1.87 5.10
CA LEU A 163 -9.45 1.23 4.82
C LEU A 163 -9.67 1.00 3.34
N ASN A 164 -9.05 1.82 2.50
CA ASN A 164 -9.07 1.72 1.04
C ASN A 164 -7.81 2.38 0.46
N GLN A 165 -7.73 2.44 -0.87
CA GLN A 165 -6.63 3.06 -1.61
C GLN A 165 -7.16 4.13 -2.60
N GLY A 166 -8.30 4.75 -2.27
CA GLY A 166 -8.90 5.75 -3.13
C GLY A 166 -9.25 5.22 -4.53
N GLU A 167 -9.27 6.11 -5.51
CA GLU A 167 -9.44 5.77 -6.94
C GLU A 167 -8.10 5.46 -7.62
N SER A 168 -6.97 5.91 -7.05
CA SER A 168 -5.63 5.85 -7.61
C SER A 168 -4.60 5.48 -6.54
N GLY A 169 -4.76 4.30 -5.90
CA GLY A 169 -3.90 3.86 -4.80
C GLY A 169 -2.40 3.97 -5.05
N PRO A 170 -1.59 3.92 -3.99
CA PRO A 170 -1.89 3.46 -2.61
C PRO A 170 -2.63 4.51 -1.77
N ASN A 171 -3.07 4.13 -0.53
CA ASN A 171 -3.54 5.10 0.46
C ASN A 171 -2.37 5.98 0.89
N THR A 172 -2.44 7.28 0.61
CA THR A 172 -1.36 8.23 0.85
C THR A 172 -1.74 9.25 1.90
N ALA A 173 -0.86 9.47 2.89
CA ALA A 173 -1.07 10.55 3.84
C ALA A 173 0.22 11.17 4.37
N GLU A 174 0.10 12.46 4.71
CA GLU A 174 1.03 13.20 5.54
C GLU A 174 0.47 13.29 6.95
N LEU A 175 1.26 12.87 7.93
CA LEU A 175 0.98 12.93 9.36
C LEU A 175 1.80 14.03 10.01
N ARG A 176 1.19 14.78 10.90
CA ARG A 176 1.87 15.71 11.81
C ARG A 176 1.37 15.52 13.23
N ILE A 177 2.28 15.68 14.17
CA ILE A 177 2.00 15.58 15.60
C ILE A 177 2.53 16.83 16.27
N TYR A 178 1.67 17.48 17.02
CA TYR A 178 1.98 18.65 17.81
C TYR A 178 1.75 18.35 19.29
N ASP A 179 2.52 19.01 20.13
CA ASP A 179 2.29 18.99 21.57
C ASP A 179 1.17 19.95 21.99
N ASP A 180 0.96 20.09 23.30
CA ASP A 180 -0.03 21.00 23.89
C ASP A 180 0.34 22.51 23.74
N ASN A 181 1.55 22.82 23.27
CA ASN A 181 2.03 24.18 22.97
C ASN A 181 2.14 24.44 21.45
N ASP A 182 1.49 23.59 20.61
CA ASP A 182 1.55 23.64 19.16
C ASP A 182 2.96 23.47 18.58
N VAL A 183 3.89 22.86 19.33
CA VAL A 183 5.23 22.55 18.83
C VAL A 183 5.16 21.26 18.03
N LEU A 184 5.69 21.27 16.80
CA LEU A 184 5.77 20.10 15.94
C LEU A 184 6.75 19.07 16.53
N LEU A 185 6.22 17.91 16.93
CA LEU A 185 6.99 16.80 17.48
C LEU A 185 7.46 15.83 16.38
N SER A 186 6.63 15.61 15.38
CA SER A 186 6.94 14.69 14.28
C SER A 186 6.15 15.02 13.02
N ALA A 187 6.77 14.74 11.86
CA ALA A 187 6.12 14.81 10.56
C ALA A 187 6.57 13.60 9.72
N ASN A 188 5.61 12.82 9.22
CA ASN A 188 5.85 11.60 8.47
C ASN A 188 4.87 11.50 7.31
N GLN A 189 5.19 10.60 6.38
CA GLN A 189 4.32 10.23 5.26
C GLN A 189 4.23 8.70 5.17
N TRP A 190 3.12 8.22 4.62
CA TRP A 190 2.96 6.80 4.30
C TRP A 190 2.33 6.57 2.94
N ASN A 191 2.59 5.37 2.41
CA ASN A 191 1.94 4.78 1.26
C ASN A 191 1.50 3.37 1.67
N LEU A 192 0.20 3.16 1.92
CA LEU A 192 -0.30 1.91 2.46
C LEU A 192 -1.23 1.20 1.46
N ALA A 193 -1.10 -0.12 1.37
CA ALA A 193 -2.13 -0.95 0.78
C ALA A 193 -3.35 -1.04 1.71
N THR A 194 -4.51 -1.36 1.18
CA THR A 194 -5.71 -1.61 1.98
C THR A 194 -5.45 -2.69 3.04
N GLY A 195 -5.75 -2.40 4.30
CA GLY A 195 -5.53 -3.27 5.45
C GLY A 195 -4.13 -3.16 6.07
N ALA A 196 -3.16 -2.54 5.40
CA ALA A 196 -1.87 -2.22 5.99
C ALA A 196 -1.98 -1.06 6.98
N LYS A 197 -1.02 -0.96 7.90
CA LYS A 197 -1.03 0.05 8.96
C LYS A 197 0.27 0.83 9.05
N ALA A 198 0.16 2.11 9.40
CA ALA A 198 1.27 2.93 9.83
C ALA A 198 1.23 3.06 11.35
N THR A 199 2.32 2.69 12.02
CA THR A 199 2.42 2.70 13.49
C THR A 199 3.39 3.79 13.95
N LEU A 200 2.93 4.61 14.89
CA LEU A 200 3.73 5.58 15.61
C LEU A 200 3.67 5.30 17.10
N ILE A 201 4.77 5.56 17.82
CA ILE A 201 4.83 5.47 19.28
C ILE A 201 5.08 6.86 19.87
N ILE A 202 4.23 7.29 20.79
CA ILE A 202 4.47 8.50 21.60
C ILE A 202 4.79 8.04 23.04
N VAL A 203 5.94 8.44 23.54
CA VAL A 203 6.40 8.13 24.90
C VAL A 203 6.25 9.39 25.74
N LYS A 204 5.26 9.39 26.66
CA LYS A 204 5.13 10.43 27.67
C LYS A 204 6.09 10.14 28.83
N GLN A 205 6.89 11.15 29.20
CA GLN A 205 7.91 11.09 30.25
C GLN A 205 7.47 11.86 31.51
#